data_62244b520ed4a69c5cd0f1095a5c0f32
#
_entry.id   62244b520ed4a69c5cd0f1095a5c0f32
#
_cell.length_a   1.000
_cell.length_b   1.000
_cell.length_c   1.000
_cell.angle_alpha   90.00
_cell.angle_beta   90.00
_cell.angle_gamma   90.00
#
_symmetry.space_group_name_H-M   'P 1'
#
loop_
_entity.id
_entity.type
_entity.pdbx_description
1 polymer ?
#
loop_
_entity_poly.entity_id
_entity_poly.type
_entity_poly.pdbx_seq_one_letter_code
_entity_poly.pdbx_strand_id
1 'polypeptide(L)'
;MGNNMARILIVDDSPSQLLGIQRIVEKLGHEILTATDGAAGVEAAKAQLPDLVLMDVVMPNLNGFQATRTLARDASTKHIPVILVTTKDQDTDRMWGMRQGAKAYITKPFSEDELSEVLERVFSSQEPPTA
;
A
#
# COMPACT_ATOMS: atom_id res chain seq x y z
N MET A 1 23.76 2.78 2.61
CA MET A 1 23.30 2.95 2.56
C MET A 1 22.57 3.22 2.04
N GLY A 2 22.23 3.17 1.80
CA GLY A 2 21.46 3.38 1.36
C GLY A 2 20.19 3.70 1.29
N ASN A 3 19.85 4.45 0.68
CA ASN A 3 18.70 4.69 0.45
C ASN A 3 18.12 3.99 -0.46
N ASN A 4 17.38 3.17 -0.22
CA ASN A 4 16.68 2.36 -1.06
C ASN A 4 15.50 3.09 -1.57
N MET A 5 15.69 3.81 -2.60
CA MET A 5 14.58 4.46 -3.27
C MET A 5 13.71 3.39 -3.88
N ALA A 6 12.44 3.38 -3.50
CA ALA A 6 11.46 2.43 -4.02
C ALA A 6 10.39 3.17 -4.81
N ARG A 7 9.66 2.43 -5.64
CA ARG A 7 8.50 2.97 -6.34
C ARG A 7 7.27 2.51 -5.58
N ILE A 8 6.49 3.46 -5.08
CA ILE A 8 5.33 3.17 -4.25
C ILE A 8 4.06 3.67 -4.94
N LEU A 9 3.11 2.77 -5.12
CA LEU A 9 1.81 3.11 -5.67
C LEU A 9 0.88 3.44 -4.52
N ILE A 10 0.26 4.62 -4.55
CA ILE A 10 -0.69 5.06 -3.54
C ILE A 10 -2.08 5.08 -4.17
N VAL A 11 -3.01 4.35 -3.60
CA VAL A 11 -4.38 4.24 -4.12
C VAL A 11 -5.36 4.81 -3.08
N ASP A 12 -5.99 5.92 -3.42
CA ASP A 12 -6.93 6.60 -2.51
C ASP A 12 -7.84 7.45 -3.38
N ASP A 13 -9.15 7.39 -3.14
CA ASP A 13 -10.11 8.16 -3.94
C ASP A 13 -10.30 9.59 -3.44
N SER A 14 -9.71 9.96 -2.31
CA SER A 14 -9.75 11.32 -1.78
C SER A 14 -8.51 12.09 -2.23
N PRO A 15 -8.65 13.12 -3.07
CA PRO A 15 -7.48 13.86 -3.56
C PRO A 15 -6.64 14.47 -2.44
N SER A 16 -7.28 14.97 -1.38
CA SER A 16 -6.53 15.59 -0.29
C SER A 16 -5.77 14.58 0.54
N GLN A 17 -6.36 13.39 0.77
CA GLN A 17 -5.69 12.34 1.51
C GLN A 17 -4.55 11.74 0.69
N LEU A 18 -4.79 11.56 -0.60
CA LEU A 18 -3.76 11.08 -1.53
C LEU A 18 -2.54 12.01 -1.50
N LEU A 19 -2.79 13.32 -1.60
CA LEU A 19 -1.71 14.30 -1.58
C LEU A 19 -0.94 14.27 -0.26
N GLY A 20 -1.64 14.10 0.85
CA GLY A 20 -1.01 14.03 2.17
C GLY A 20 -0.05 12.85 2.29
N ILE A 21 -0.49 11.68 1.83
CA ILE A 21 0.35 10.48 1.85
C ILE A 21 1.52 10.66 0.88
N GLN A 22 1.24 11.20 -0.28
CA GLN A 22 2.25 11.42 -1.32
C GLN A 22 3.40 12.28 -0.81
N ARG A 23 3.08 13.35 -0.09
CA ARG A 23 4.10 14.25 0.46
C ARG A 23 5.03 13.54 1.44
N ILE A 24 4.47 12.69 2.28
CA ILE A 24 5.27 11.94 3.25
C ILE A 24 6.19 10.96 2.52
N VAL A 25 5.64 10.22 1.57
CA VAL A 25 6.39 9.20 0.84
C VAL A 25 7.52 9.83 0.02
N GLU A 26 7.24 10.98 -0.61
CA GLU A 26 8.26 11.72 -1.35
C GLU A 26 9.37 12.20 -0.43
N LYS A 27 8.99 12.70 0.74
CA LYS A 27 9.96 13.19 1.72
C LYS A 27 10.88 12.06 2.19
N LEU A 28 10.37 10.83 2.22
CA LEU A 28 11.17 9.67 2.59
C LEU A 28 12.09 9.20 1.45
N GLY A 29 12.02 9.83 0.29
CA GLY A 29 12.93 9.55 -0.81
C GLY A 29 12.43 8.57 -1.85
N HIS A 30 11.15 8.24 -1.82
CA HIS A 30 10.60 7.25 -2.77
C HIS A 30 9.93 7.91 -3.97
N GLU A 31 9.87 7.16 -5.06
CA GLU A 31 9.16 7.58 -6.25
C GLU A 31 7.69 7.20 -6.12
N ILE A 32 6.79 8.05 -6.61
CA ILE A 32 5.36 7.89 -6.40
C ILE A 32 4.63 7.55 -7.69
N LEU A 33 3.72 6.59 -7.60
CA LEU A 33 2.69 6.36 -8.60
C LEU A 33 1.35 6.52 -7.86
N THR A 34 0.32 6.97 -8.52
CA THR A 34 -0.98 7.18 -7.88
C THR A 34 -2.11 6.57 -8.69
N ALA A 35 -3.18 6.19 -7.99
CA ALA A 35 -4.43 5.77 -8.60
C ALA A 35 -5.57 6.23 -7.70
N THR A 36 -6.72 6.52 -8.26
CA THR A 36 -7.82 7.12 -7.51
C THR A 36 -8.99 6.19 -7.22
N ASP A 37 -8.88 4.92 -7.60
CA ASP A 37 -9.87 3.92 -7.21
C ASP A 37 -9.23 2.53 -7.26
N GLY A 38 -9.94 1.54 -6.73
CA GLY A 38 -9.40 0.20 -6.60
C GLY A 38 -9.07 -0.47 -7.92
N ALA A 39 -9.93 -0.30 -8.92
CA ALA A 39 -9.71 -0.90 -10.24
C ALA A 39 -8.49 -0.28 -10.91
N ALA A 40 -8.38 1.05 -10.87
CA ALA A 40 -7.23 1.76 -11.42
C ALA A 40 -5.95 1.36 -10.68
N GLY A 41 -6.05 1.14 -9.37
CA GLY A 41 -4.92 0.68 -8.56
C GLY A 41 -4.42 -0.68 -8.98
N VAL A 42 -5.34 -1.62 -9.21
CA VAL A 42 -4.98 -2.96 -9.67
C VAL A 42 -4.31 -2.89 -11.05
N GLU A 43 -4.89 -2.10 -11.96
CA GLU A 43 -4.32 -1.95 -13.30
C GLU A 43 -2.93 -1.31 -13.26
N ALA A 44 -2.76 -0.28 -12.43
CA ALA A 44 -1.47 0.37 -12.30
C ALA A 44 -0.42 -0.59 -11.73
N ALA A 45 -0.80 -1.40 -10.75
CA ALA A 45 0.12 -2.37 -10.15
C ALA A 45 0.56 -3.41 -11.18
N LYS A 46 -0.36 -3.88 -12.01
CA LYS A 46 -0.03 -4.86 -13.06
C LYS A 46 0.86 -4.25 -14.13
N ALA A 47 0.60 -3.00 -14.51
CA ALA A 47 1.34 -2.35 -15.58
C ALA A 47 2.71 -1.86 -15.16
N GLN A 48 2.82 -1.33 -13.95
CA GLN A 48 4.03 -0.65 -13.48
C GLN A 48 4.87 -1.48 -12.53
N LEU A 49 4.32 -2.51 -11.92
CA LEU A 49 5.00 -3.39 -10.96
C LEU A 49 5.76 -2.60 -9.90
N PRO A 50 5.03 -1.81 -9.08
CA PRO A 50 5.70 -1.05 -8.02
C PRO A 50 6.31 -1.97 -6.97
N ASP A 51 7.15 -1.41 -6.12
CA ASP A 51 7.78 -2.17 -5.04
C ASP A 51 6.85 -2.36 -3.85
N LEU A 52 5.83 -1.51 -3.73
CA LEU A 52 4.90 -1.56 -2.62
C LEU A 52 3.64 -0.77 -2.97
N VAL A 53 2.50 -1.17 -2.43
CA VAL A 53 1.24 -0.47 -2.64
C VAL A 53 0.68 -0.02 -1.30
N LEU A 54 0.33 1.27 -1.19
CA LEU A 54 -0.44 1.81 -0.07
C LEU A 54 -1.88 1.94 -0.56
N MET A 55 -2.80 1.21 0.05
CA MET A 55 -4.17 1.06 -0.46
C MET A 55 -5.20 1.48 0.58
N ASP A 56 -6.04 2.44 0.24
CA ASP A 56 -7.19 2.76 1.09
C ASP A 56 -8.24 1.65 0.95
N VAL A 57 -9.05 1.47 1.96
CA VAL A 57 -10.11 0.46 1.94
C VAL A 57 -11.41 1.04 1.39
N VAL A 58 -11.79 2.24 1.85
CA VAL A 58 -13.10 2.80 1.53
C VAL A 58 -13.07 3.53 0.20
N MET A 59 -13.45 2.83 -0.85
CA MET A 59 -13.48 3.37 -2.21
C MET A 59 -14.70 2.79 -2.93
N PRO A 60 -15.27 3.53 -3.88
CA PRO A 60 -16.44 3.01 -4.62
C PRO A 60 -16.07 1.86 -5.54
N ASN A 61 -17.06 1.03 -5.84
CA ASN A 61 -16.94 -0.14 -6.71
C ASN A 61 -16.02 -1.22 -6.17
N LEU A 62 -14.74 -1.16 -6.43
CA LEU A 62 -13.78 -2.14 -5.92
C LEU A 62 -13.08 -1.54 -4.71
N ASN A 63 -13.41 -2.03 -3.51
CA ASN A 63 -12.78 -1.51 -2.29
C ASN A 63 -11.37 -2.06 -2.10
N GLY A 64 -10.65 -1.52 -1.12
CA GLY A 64 -9.25 -1.89 -0.90
C GLY A 64 -9.05 -3.33 -0.47
N PHE A 65 -10.01 -3.93 0.22
CA PHE A 65 -9.93 -5.35 0.57
C PHE A 65 -9.97 -6.21 -0.69
N GLN A 66 -10.90 -5.90 -1.59
CA GLN A 66 -11.06 -6.62 -2.84
C GLN A 66 -9.84 -6.43 -3.74
N ALA A 67 -9.33 -5.21 -3.83
CA ALA A 67 -8.15 -4.90 -4.63
C ALA A 67 -6.93 -5.66 -4.09
N THR A 68 -6.77 -5.68 -2.77
CA THR A 68 -5.66 -6.41 -2.14
C THR A 68 -5.71 -7.89 -2.48
N ARG A 69 -6.91 -8.48 -2.37
CA ARG A 69 -7.09 -9.90 -2.70
C ARG A 69 -6.74 -10.18 -4.16
N THR A 70 -7.18 -9.30 -5.06
CA THR A 70 -6.88 -9.44 -6.48
C THR A 70 -5.37 -9.43 -6.72
N LEU A 71 -4.67 -8.47 -6.11
CA LEU A 71 -3.21 -8.39 -6.26
C LEU A 71 -2.50 -9.58 -5.65
N ALA A 72 -2.97 -10.07 -4.51
CA ALA A 72 -2.34 -11.19 -3.82
C ALA A 72 -2.49 -12.51 -4.58
N ARG A 73 -3.51 -12.62 -5.41
CA ARG A 73 -3.79 -13.84 -6.16
C ARG A 73 -3.26 -13.85 -7.59
N ASP A 74 -2.88 -12.70 -8.10
CA ASP A 74 -2.39 -12.61 -9.47
C ASP A 74 -0.89 -12.93 -9.51
N ALA A 75 -0.50 -13.83 -10.39
CA ALA A 75 0.89 -14.28 -10.48
C ALA A 75 1.87 -13.13 -10.72
N SER A 76 1.43 -12.08 -11.43
CA SER A 76 2.32 -10.95 -11.74
C SER A 76 2.47 -9.96 -10.59
N THR A 77 1.54 -9.95 -9.62
CA THR A 77 1.56 -8.94 -8.55
C THR A 77 1.62 -9.54 -7.15
N LYS A 78 1.51 -10.84 -7.00
CA LYS A 78 1.44 -11.45 -5.66
C LYS A 78 2.67 -11.21 -4.81
N HIS A 79 3.80 -10.89 -5.43
CA HIS A 79 5.04 -10.59 -4.70
C HIS A 79 5.09 -9.15 -4.18
N ILE A 80 4.17 -8.30 -4.63
CA ILE A 80 4.18 -6.87 -4.25
C ILE A 80 3.46 -6.72 -2.91
N PRO A 81 4.14 -6.23 -1.86
CA PRO A 81 3.47 -6.06 -0.58
C PRO A 81 2.45 -4.93 -0.62
N VAL A 82 1.30 -5.16 0.00
CA VAL A 82 0.23 -4.17 0.11
C VAL A 82 0.08 -3.79 1.58
N ILE A 83 0.07 -2.50 1.86
CA ILE A 83 -0.22 -1.95 3.18
C ILE A 83 -1.56 -1.24 3.07
N LEU A 84 -2.53 -1.63 3.90
CA LEU A 84 -3.82 -0.94 3.92
C LEU A 84 -3.72 0.29 4.81
N VAL A 85 -4.22 1.42 4.32
CA VAL A 85 -4.14 2.72 5.00
C VAL A 85 -5.55 3.31 4.98
N THR A 86 -6.26 3.29 6.12
CA THR A 86 -7.69 3.58 6.11
C THR A 86 -8.19 4.11 7.44
N THR A 87 -9.38 4.71 7.42
CA THR A 87 -10.05 5.14 8.65
C THR A 87 -10.77 4.01 9.37
N LYS A 88 -10.90 2.83 8.75
CA LYS A 88 -11.54 1.67 9.39
C LYS A 88 -10.58 1.11 10.43
N ASP A 89 -10.96 1.26 11.71
CA ASP A 89 -10.02 0.97 12.81
C ASP A 89 -10.42 -0.18 13.72
N GLN A 90 -11.43 -0.95 13.38
CA GLN A 90 -11.85 -2.07 14.22
C GLN A 90 -10.93 -3.27 14.04
N ASP A 91 -10.83 -4.08 15.08
CA ASP A 91 -9.99 -5.28 15.02
C ASP A 91 -10.44 -6.22 13.90
N THR A 92 -11.75 -6.31 13.66
CA THR A 92 -12.28 -7.14 12.59
C THR A 92 -11.83 -6.63 11.21
N ASP A 93 -11.73 -5.32 11.04
CA ASP A 93 -11.23 -4.73 9.79
C ASP A 93 -9.78 -5.13 9.56
N ARG A 94 -8.96 -5.06 10.61
CA ARG A 94 -7.55 -5.42 10.52
C ARG A 94 -7.38 -6.90 10.17
N MET A 95 -8.14 -7.75 10.86
CA MET A 95 -8.09 -9.18 10.60
C MET A 95 -8.51 -9.48 9.17
N TRP A 96 -9.55 -8.83 8.70
CA TRP A 96 -10.05 -9.05 7.35
C TRP A 96 -9.01 -8.63 6.31
N GLY A 97 -8.38 -7.46 6.54
CA GLY A 97 -7.33 -6.98 5.63
C GLY A 97 -6.14 -7.92 5.53
N MET A 98 -5.69 -8.42 6.67
CA MET A 98 -4.57 -9.35 6.68
C MET A 98 -4.93 -10.66 5.99
N ARG A 99 -6.19 -11.10 6.12
CA ARG A 99 -6.66 -12.30 5.42
C ARG A 99 -6.68 -12.12 3.90
N GLN A 100 -6.89 -10.90 3.43
CA GLN A 100 -6.87 -10.63 1.99
C GLN A 100 -5.45 -10.62 1.44
N GLY A 101 -4.45 -10.63 2.29
CA GLY A 101 -3.06 -10.69 1.88
C GLY A 101 -2.25 -9.44 2.16
N ALA A 102 -2.82 -8.46 2.89
CA ALA A 102 -2.07 -7.27 3.26
C ALA A 102 -0.93 -7.64 4.21
N LYS A 103 0.17 -6.90 4.13
CA LYS A 103 1.33 -7.13 4.98
C LYS A 103 1.30 -6.25 6.23
N ALA A 104 0.54 -5.18 6.20
CA ALA A 104 0.37 -4.30 7.35
C ALA A 104 -0.92 -3.50 7.19
N TYR A 105 -1.34 -2.87 8.28
CA TYR A 105 -2.58 -2.11 8.33
C TYR A 105 -2.33 -0.86 9.15
N ILE A 106 -2.58 0.31 8.58
CA ILE A 106 -2.38 1.59 9.26
C ILE A 106 -3.71 2.32 9.30
N THR A 107 -4.09 2.84 10.47
CA THR A 107 -5.32 3.62 10.59
C THR A 107 -5.02 5.11 10.48
N LYS A 108 -5.90 5.83 9.79
CA LYS A 108 -5.83 7.29 9.69
C LYS A 108 -6.56 7.91 10.87
N PRO A 109 -6.06 8.99 11.43
CA PRO A 109 -4.83 9.68 11.04
C PRO A 109 -3.60 8.98 11.58
N PHE A 110 -2.49 9.12 10.90
CA PHE A 110 -1.23 8.53 11.32
C PHE A 110 -0.13 9.58 11.24
N SER A 111 0.95 9.37 11.97
CA SER A 111 2.09 10.27 11.92
C SER A 111 3.04 9.85 10.80
N GLU A 112 3.89 10.77 10.40
CA GLU A 112 4.93 10.49 9.43
C GLU A 112 5.83 9.37 9.93
N ASP A 113 6.14 9.38 11.23
CA ASP A 113 7.00 8.36 11.84
C ASP A 113 6.34 6.98 11.79
N GLU A 114 5.04 6.90 12.02
CA GLU A 114 4.34 5.62 11.93
C GLU A 114 4.43 5.03 10.52
N LEU A 115 4.19 5.86 9.51
CA LEU A 115 4.26 5.39 8.14
C LEU A 115 5.68 4.96 7.79
N SER A 116 6.67 5.76 8.17
CA SER A 116 8.06 5.45 7.91
C SER A 116 8.46 4.11 8.53
N GLU A 117 8.05 3.89 9.78
CA GLU A 117 8.37 2.66 10.50
C GLU A 117 7.74 1.44 9.85
N VAL A 118 6.48 1.54 9.45
CA VAL A 118 5.81 0.43 8.79
C VAL A 118 6.44 0.13 7.43
N LEU A 119 6.78 1.17 6.67
CA LEU A 119 7.45 0.98 5.38
C LEU A 119 8.78 0.23 5.56
N GLU A 120 9.59 0.65 6.52
CA GLU A 120 10.87 0.00 6.78
C GLU A 120 10.68 -1.47 7.17
N ARG A 121 9.71 -1.74 8.03
CA ARG A 121 9.45 -3.10 8.49
C ARG A 121 9.00 -4.00 7.34
N VAL A 122 8.12 -3.49 6.49
CA VAL A 122 7.61 -4.28 5.37
C VAL A 122 8.71 -4.51 4.33
N PHE A 123 9.48 -3.48 4.00
CA PHE A 123 10.59 -3.65 3.05
C PHE A 123 11.62 -4.64 3.57
N SER A 124 11.93 -4.61 4.85
CA SER A 124 12.90 -5.54 5.43
C SER A 124 12.42 -6.98 5.31
N SER A 125 11.14 -7.21 5.48
CA SER A 125 10.59 -8.56 5.40
C SER A 125 10.47 -9.06 3.96
N GLN A 126 10.66 -8.19 2.97
CA GLN A 126 10.58 -8.57 1.56
C GLN A 126 11.95 -8.88 0.97
N GLU A 127 12.99 -8.86 1.77
CA GLU A 127 14.30 -9.16 1.25
C GLU A 127 14.34 -10.59 0.74
N PRO A 128 14.98 -10.86 -0.40
CA PRO A 128 15.04 -12.20 -0.91
C PRO A 128 15.85 -13.09 0.04
N PRO A 129 15.49 -14.37 0.13
CA PRO A 129 16.27 -15.28 0.96
C PRO A 129 17.67 -15.38 0.38
N THR A 130 18.64 -15.36 1.27
CA THR A 130 19.98 -15.53 0.80
C THR A 130 20.15 -16.98 0.48
N ALA A 131 20.75 -17.22 -0.62
CA ALA A 131 20.96 -18.58 -1.08
C ALA A 131 21.94 -19.31 -0.17
#